data_ab40bc2ac8bde3d9cf6020b868e7cf49
#
_entry.id   ab40bc2ac8bde3d9cf6020b868e7cf49
#
_cell.length_a   1.000
_cell.length_b   1.000
_cell.length_c   1.000
_cell.angle_alpha   90.00
_cell.angle_beta   90.00
_cell.angle_gamma   90.00
#
_symmetry.space_group_name_H-M   'P 1'
#
loop_
_entity.id
_entity.type
_entity.pdbx_description
1 polymer ?
#
loop_
_entity_poly.entity_id
_entity_poly.type
_entity_poly.pdbx_seq_one_letter_code
_entity_poly.pdbx_strand_id
1 'polypeptide(L)'
;MKKKATVICWISTALAALALCLTCGLPLPAGIPPMLLQWLILPLLALLTAAVQAGRLLAGLRAALAGKPDGRLFCLLAAIGALALAVLGKGGSSAAAAALLLCADAWLEQLQARVDGELPGTRLSSAGARLWFWGFLLAAVCAAVVWGILGAAAGEIVCRAVGILAVGALCPFSLTAACAVRRAVRTCRVPVLDAQAVPALGDTDIVLLEPEGLLTGAPSVSDIRPAGMEEGRFLALAASILQGSGDGQATCIRALAEDRGLALRPAAQTDAAGAVIDGKHYLTGTAEQLRRAGIPVPRADELALSGKSELCFGMEGGLYLGRIALQRAICVDAQETVQALSAQGLSVVLSAGREPLLTRQLAARIGASTAEQGETATAWQALKKQGRPALLRAGDFCAELAETGPVLTLETLADAPAVFRVCRRAVRSSRMLTGAAAALAVLLAGCAGGIFAPAADLGGEPLLCALLGLAVTGLTVLPAMAGTPKPTKTE
;
A
#
# COMPACT_ATOMS: atom_id res chain seq x y z
N MET A 1 -18.22 -19.32 1.47
CA MET A 1 -18.07 -18.84 0.08
C MET A 1 -16.74 -19.30 -0.57
N LYS A 2 -15.57 -19.23 0.09
CA LYS A 2 -14.26 -19.62 -0.49
C LYS A 2 -14.22 -21.07 -1.06
N LYS A 3 -14.79 -22.07 -0.36
CA LYS A 3 -14.81 -23.47 -0.85
C LYS A 3 -15.60 -23.66 -2.16
N LYS A 4 -16.76 -23.00 -2.33
CA LYS A 4 -17.55 -23.08 -3.58
C LYS A 4 -16.80 -22.49 -4.79
N ALA A 5 -16.13 -21.34 -4.62
CA ALA A 5 -15.36 -20.74 -5.70
C ALA A 5 -14.19 -21.64 -6.16
N THR A 6 -13.51 -22.31 -5.22
CA THR A 6 -12.42 -23.25 -5.55
C THR A 6 -12.94 -24.46 -6.33
N VAL A 7 -14.10 -25.01 -5.95
CA VAL A 7 -14.71 -26.14 -6.66
C VAL A 7 -15.09 -25.75 -8.10
N ILE A 8 -15.67 -24.57 -8.30
CA ILE A 8 -15.99 -24.04 -9.64
C ILE A 8 -14.73 -23.96 -10.51
N CYS A 9 -13.62 -23.45 -9.97
CA CYS A 9 -12.37 -23.38 -10.72
C CYS A 9 -11.86 -24.76 -11.12
N TRP A 10 -11.85 -25.75 -10.22
CA TRP A 10 -11.41 -27.09 -10.53
C TRP A 10 -12.29 -27.78 -11.59
N ILE A 11 -13.62 -27.62 -11.51
CA ILE A 11 -14.53 -28.15 -12.53
C ILE A 11 -14.25 -27.47 -13.88
N SER A 12 -14.13 -26.15 -13.92
CA SER A 12 -13.81 -25.42 -15.14
C SER A 12 -12.45 -25.84 -15.73
N THR A 13 -11.46 -26.11 -14.87
CA THR A 13 -10.14 -26.60 -15.31
C THR A 13 -10.24 -27.99 -15.94
N ALA A 14 -11.01 -28.88 -15.34
CA ALA A 14 -11.21 -30.23 -15.88
C ALA A 14 -11.89 -30.19 -17.25
N LEU A 15 -12.92 -29.35 -17.40
CA LEU A 15 -13.65 -29.18 -18.66
C LEU A 15 -12.78 -28.53 -19.75
N ALA A 16 -12.01 -27.50 -19.41
CA ALA A 16 -11.09 -26.84 -20.34
C ALA A 16 -9.92 -27.75 -20.75
N ALA A 17 -9.36 -28.50 -19.80
CA ALA A 17 -8.31 -29.49 -20.07
C ALA A 17 -8.84 -30.60 -21.01
N LEU A 18 -10.03 -31.10 -20.76
CA LEU A 18 -10.65 -32.08 -21.61
C LEU A 18 -10.87 -31.52 -23.04
N ALA A 19 -11.38 -30.29 -23.16
CA ALA A 19 -11.55 -29.65 -24.46
C ALA A 19 -10.21 -29.49 -25.19
N LEU A 20 -9.16 -29.08 -24.49
CA LEU A 20 -7.81 -28.91 -25.05
C LEU A 20 -7.20 -30.26 -25.48
N CYS A 21 -7.33 -31.29 -24.66
CA CYS A 21 -6.87 -32.64 -24.97
C CYS A 21 -7.57 -33.21 -26.22
N LEU A 22 -8.86 -32.99 -26.36
CA LEU A 22 -9.63 -33.41 -27.53
C LEU A 22 -9.25 -32.64 -28.81
N THR A 23 -8.84 -31.37 -28.69
CA THR A 23 -8.36 -30.58 -29.86
C THR A 23 -6.95 -30.97 -30.29
N CYS A 24 -6.10 -31.39 -29.33
CA CYS A 24 -4.69 -31.79 -29.62
C CYS A 24 -4.57 -33.23 -30.13
N GLY A 25 -5.67 -33.93 -30.39
CA GLY A 25 -5.65 -35.24 -31.06
C GLY A 25 -5.34 -36.42 -30.13
N LEU A 26 -5.74 -36.37 -28.86
CA LEU A 26 -5.73 -37.55 -28.03
C LEU A 26 -6.53 -38.68 -28.69
N PRO A 27 -6.07 -39.95 -28.66
CA PRO A 27 -6.77 -41.06 -29.26
C PRO A 27 -8.13 -41.20 -28.64
N LEU A 28 -9.17 -40.86 -29.41
CA LEU A 28 -10.56 -41.04 -29.06
C LEU A 28 -10.91 -42.55 -29.08
N PRO A 29 -11.82 -42.99 -28.22
CA PRO A 29 -12.33 -44.34 -28.33
C PRO A 29 -12.85 -44.59 -29.75
N ALA A 30 -12.47 -45.70 -30.34
CA ALA A 30 -12.80 -46.09 -31.70
C ALA A 30 -14.36 -46.00 -31.90
N GLY A 31 -14.81 -45.04 -32.71
CA GLY A 31 -16.22 -44.88 -33.05
C GLY A 31 -16.77 -43.44 -33.04
N ILE A 32 -16.05 -42.43 -32.55
CA ILE A 32 -16.55 -41.05 -32.60
C ILE A 32 -16.11 -40.38 -33.88
N PRO A 33 -17.04 -39.98 -34.80
CA PRO A 33 -16.64 -39.26 -35.98
C PRO A 33 -16.10 -37.86 -35.65
N PRO A 34 -15.04 -37.42 -36.34
CA PRO A 34 -14.39 -36.12 -36.04
C PRO A 34 -15.37 -34.94 -36.20
N MET A 35 -16.36 -35.08 -37.00
CA MET A 35 -17.41 -34.08 -37.18
C MET A 35 -18.27 -33.91 -35.93
N LEU A 36 -18.60 -34.99 -35.24
CA LEU A 36 -19.36 -34.96 -33.98
C LEU A 36 -18.57 -34.35 -32.86
N LEU A 37 -17.27 -34.56 -32.85
CA LEU A 37 -16.33 -33.94 -31.88
C LEU A 37 -16.32 -32.42 -32.04
N GLN A 38 -16.12 -31.92 -33.25
CA GLN A 38 -15.94 -30.52 -33.53
C GLN A 38 -17.24 -29.72 -33.40
N TRP A 39 -18.37 -30.27 -33.82
CA TRP A 39 -19.64 -29.56 -33.91
C TRP A 39 -20.56 -29.76 -32.70
N LEU A 40 -20.36 -30.79 -31.90
CA LEU A 40 -21.23 -31.06 -30.76
C LEU A 40 -20.47 -31.10 -29.44
N ILE A 41 -19.44 -31.92 -29.32
CA ILE A 41 -18.76 -32.17 -28.04
C ILE A 41 -18.02 -30.96 -27.54
N LEU A 42 -17.19 -30.32 -28.35
CA LEU A 42 -16.40 -29.18 -27.94
C LEU A 42 -17.23 -27.92 -27.65
N PRO A 43 -18.23 -27.52 -28.45
CA PRO A 43 -19.14 -26.44 -28.08
C PRO A 43 -19.94 -26.74 -26.81
N LEU A 44 -20.38 -28.00 -26.61
CA LEU A 44 -21.08 -28.42 -25.39
C LEU A 44 -20.17 -28.26 -24.14
N LEU A 45 -18.89 -28.63 -24.22
CA LEU A 45 -17.96 -28.44 -23.14
C LEU A 45 -17.75 -26.94 -22.82
N ALA A 46 -17.66 -26.10 -23.83
CA ALA A 46 -17.56 -24.64 -23.64
C ALA A 46 -18.84 -24.06 -23.01
N LEU A 47 -20.04 -24.52 -23.44
CA LEU A 47 -21.29 -24.11 -22.83
C LEU A 47 -21.42 -24.61 -21.40
N LEU A 48 -20.95 -25.81 -21.09
CA LEU A 48 -20.93 -26.35 -19.72
C LEU A 48 -20.00 -25.51 -18.82
N THR A 49 -18.83 -25.11 -19.31
CA THR A 49 -17.93 -24.20 -18.55
C THR A 49 -18.60 -22.85 -18.30
N ALA A 50 -19.30 -22.30 -19.28
CA ALA A 50 -20.07 -21.06 -19.14
C ALA A 50 -21.23 -21.23 -18.12
N ALA A 51 -21.94 -22.34 -18.17
CA ALA A 51 -23.02 -22.62 -17.22
C ALA A 51 -22.53 -22.75 -15.77
N VAL A 52 -21.43 -23.43 -15.55
CA VAL A 52 -20.78 -23.53 -14.22
C VAL A 52 -20.41 -22.14 -13.68
N GLN A 53 -20.09 -21.19 -14.55
CA GLN A 53 -19.70 -19.84 -14.20
C GLN A 53 -20.80 -18.79 -14.39
N ALA A 54 -22.03 -19.18 -14.71
CA ALA A 54 -23.13 -18.28 -15.07
C ALA A 54 -23.36 -17.15 -14.05
N GLY A 55 -23.30 -17.46 -12.75
CA GLY A 55 -23.45 -16.45 -11.70
C GLY A 55 -22.37 -15.37 -11.73
N ARG A 56 -21.14 -15.71 -12.11
CA ARG A 56 -20.01 -14.78 -12.23
C ARG A 56 -20.13 -13.92 -13.49
N LEU A 57 -20.48 -14.55 -14.60
CA LEU A 57 -20.68 -13.86 -15.89
C LEU A 57 -21.83 -12.86 -15.80
N LEU A 58 -22.94 -13.21 -15.14
CA LEU A 58 -24.05 -12.29 -14.87
C LEU A 58 -23.65 -11.14 -13.95
N ALA A 59 -22.78 -11.37 -12.97
CA ALA A 59 -22.26 -10.30 -12.13
C ALA A 59 -21.37 -9.33 -12.94
N GLY A 60 -20.52 -9.84 -13.83
CA GLY A 60 -19.72 -9.02 -14.75
C GLY A 60 -20.60 -8.19 -15.71
N LEU A 61 -21.65 -8.79 -16.26
CA LEU A 61 -22.59 -8.09 -17.12
C LEU A 61 -23.33 -6.97 -16.39
N ARG A 62 -23.79 -7.23 -15.16
CA ARG A 62 -24.43 -6.19 -14.32
C ARG A 62 -23.47 -5.04 -13.98
N ALA A 63 -22.22 -5.35 -13.69
CA ALA A 63 -21.19 -4.33 -13.43
C ALA A 63 -20.94 -3.47 -14.68
N ALA A 64 -20.93 -4.08 -15.86
CA ALA A 64 -20.77 -3.37 -17.13
C ALA A 64 -21.96 -2.44 -17.43
N LEU A 65 -23.18 -2.90 -17.22
CA LEU A 65 -24.40 -2.10 -17.35
C LEU A 65 -24.42 -0.92 -16.37
N ALA A 66 -23.78 -1.07 -15.20
CA ALA A 66 -23.60 0.00 -14.23
C ALA A 66 -22.43 0.97 -14.58
N GLY A 67 -21.86 0.90 -15.78
CA GLY A 67 -20.77 1.76 -16.24
C GLY A 67 -19.38 1.43 -15.68
N LYS A 68 -19.23 0.26 -15.07
CA LYS A 68 -17.96 -0.24 -14.49
C LYS A 68 -17.54 -1.54 -15.19
N PRO A 69 -17.10 -1.49 -16.48
CA PRO A 69 -16.67 -2.69 -17.20
C PRO A 69 -15.49 -3.33 -16.46
N ASP A 70 -15.57 -4.63 -16.23
CA ASP A 70 -14.58 -5.46 -15.54
C ASP A 70 -13.97 -6.46 -16.54
N GLY A 71 -12.81 -7.06 -16.21
CA GLY A 71 -12.15 -8.10 -17.00
C GLY A 71 -13.05 -9.29 -17.36
N ARG A 72 -14.03 -9.58 -16.51
CA ARG A 72 -15.08 -10.61 -16.77
C ARG A 72 -15.90 -10.34 -18.04
N LEU A 73 -16.20 -9.09 -18.33
CA LEU A 73 -16.92 -8.74 -19.57
C LEU A 73 -16.06 -9.04 -20.79
N PHE A 74 -14.75 -8.79 -20.70
CA PHE A 74 -13.81 -9.12 -21.75
C PHE A 74 -13.79 -10.62 -22.06
N CYS A 75 -13.64 -11.44 -21.03
CA CYS A 75 -13.66 -12.88 -21.15
C CYS A 75 -15.00 -13.40 -21.69
N LEU A 76 -16.10 -12.79 -21.29
CA LEU A 76 -17.43 -13.13 -21.79
C LEU A 76 -17.55 -12.81 -23.30
N LEU A 77 -17.15 -11.60 -23.73
CA LEU A 77 -17.18 -11.20 -25.14
C LEU A 77 -16.27 -12.09 -26.01
N ALA A 78 -15.07 -12.38 -25.53
CA ALA A 78 -14.15 -13.27 -26.23
C ALA A 78 -14.69 -14.71 -26.31
N ALA A 79 -15.32 -15.22 -25.26
CA ALA A 79 -15.91 -16.55 -25.22
C ALA A 79 -17.14 -16.65 -26.13
N ILE A 80 -18.02 -15.65 -26.14
CA ILE A 80 -19.17 -15.58 -27.07
C ILE A 80 -18.69 -15.53 -28.52
N GLY A 81 -17.69 -14.70 -28.81
CA GLY A 81 -17.09 -14.61 -30.13
C GLY A 81 -16.45 -15.93 -30.58
N ALA A 82 -15.76 -16.62 -29.70
CA ALA A 82 -15.17 -17.93 -29.96
C ALA A 82 -16.23 -19.02 -30.20
N LEU A 83 -17.34 -18.99 -29.47
CA LEU A 83 -18.50 -19.87 -29.72
C LEU A 83 -19.18 -19.56 -31.06
N ALA A 84 -19.33 -18.28 -31.40
CA ALA A 84 -19.87 -17.89 -32.71
C ALA A 84 -18.98 -18.39 -33.87
N LEU A 85 -17.65 -18.37 -33.70
CA LEU A 85 -16.70 -18.95 -34.66
C LEU A 85 -16.85 -20.47 -34.80
N ALA A 86 -17.19 -21.16 -33.71
CA ALA A 86 -17.47 -22.59 -33.77
C ALA A 86 -18.67 -22.87 -34.67
N VAL A 87 -19.70 -22.03 -34.65
CA VAL A 87 -20.89 -22.13 -35.54
C VAL A 87 -20.54 -21.71 -37.00
N LEU A 88 -19.63 -20.77 -37.22
CA LEU A 88 -19.21 -20.30 -38.52
C LEU A 88 -18.22 -21.24 -39.26
N GLY A 89 -17.97 -22.45 -38.72
CA GLY A 89 -17.20 -23.49 -39.40
C GLY A 89 -15.71 -23.59 -39.03
N LYS A 90 -15.24 -22.77 -38.10
CA LYS A 90 -13.90 -22.89 -37.51
C LYS A 90 -13.85 -23.74 -36.22
N GLY A 91 -14.71 -24.70 -36.12
CA GLY A 91 -15.08 -25.72 -35.18
C GLY A 91 -14.34 -25.84 -33.85
N GLY A 92 -13.47 -26.81 -33.74
CA GLY A 92 -12.96 -27.29 -32.45
C GLY A 92 -12.02 -26.36 -31.68
N SER A 93 -11.10 -25.69 -32.37
CA SER A 93 -10.09 -24.83 -31.72
C SER A 93 -10.73 -23.59 -31.06
N SER A 94 -11.74 -23.01 -31.68
CA SER A 94 -12.43 -21.85 -31.14
C SER A 94 -13.29 -22.18 -29.91
N ALA A 95 -13.96 -23.34 -29.87
CA ALA A 95 -14.71 -23.80 -28.71
C ALA A 95 -13.78 -24.11 -27.52
N ALA A 96 -12.61 -24.74 -27.79
CA ALA A 96 -11.59 -24.95 -26.77
C ALA A 96 -11.03 -23.63 -26.25
N ALA A 97 -10.84 -22.64 -27.11
CA ALA A 97 -10.44 -21.30 -26.69
C ALA A 97 -11.45 -20.65 -25.74
N ALA A 98 -12.77 -20.77 -26.02
CA ALA A 98 -13.80 -20.27 -25.14
C ALA A 98 -13.76 -20.92 -23.75
N ALA A 99 -13.62 -22.25 -23.69
CA ALA A 99 -13.48 -22.97 -22.41
C ALA A 99 -12.22 -22.55 -21.64
N LEU A 100 -11.11 -22.38 -22.35
CA LEU A 100 -9.83 -21.93 -21.76
C LEU A 100 -9.91 -20.51 -21.22
N LEU A 101 -10.51 -19.59 -21.94
CA LEU A 101 -10.70 -18.19 -21.50
C LEU A 101 -11.55 -18.12 -20.23
N LEU A 102 -12.66 -18.84 -20.18
CA LEU A 102 -13.52 -18.89 -19.01
C LEU A 102 -12.81 -19.52 -17.80
N CYS A 103 -12.05 -20.59 -18.01
CA CYS A 103 -11.25 -21.22 -16.97
C CYS A 103 -10.19 -20.26 -16.43
N ALA A 104 -9.44 -19.60 -17.31
CA ALA A 104 -8.39 -18.66 -16.94
C ALA A 104 -8.94 -17.47 -16.15
N ASP A 105 -10.07 -16.90 -16.56
CA ASP A 105 -10.76 -15.84 -15.82
C ASP A 105 -11.11 -16.27 -14.39
N ALA A 106 -11.60 -17.51 -14.23
CA ALA A 106 -11.91 -18.05 -12.92
C ALA A 106 -10.69 -18.12 -11.98
N TRP A 107 -9.55 -18.57 -12.51
CA TRP A 107 -8.31 -18.64 -11.75
C TRP A 107 -7.71 -17.27 -11.46
N LEU A 108 -7.73 -16.35 -12.43
CA LEU A 108 -7.25 -14.98 -12.24
C LEU A 108 -8.06 -14.26 -11.17
N GLU A 109 -9.39 -14.43 -11.15
CA GLU A 109 -10.22 -13.86 -10.08
C GLU A 109 -9.90 -14.46 -8.71
N GLN A 110 -9.68 -15.77 -8.62
CA GLN A 110 -9.28 -16.39 -7.36
C GLN A 110 -7.91 -15.88 -6.87
N LEU A 111 -6.95 -15.75 -7.77
CA LEU A 111 -5.64 -15.19 -7.46
C LEU A 111 -5.78 -13.74 -6.99
N GLN A 112 -6.58 -12.96 -7.69
CA GLN A 112 -6.86 -11.57 -7.33
C GLN A 112 -7.53 -11.48 -5.95
N ALA A 113 -8.53 -12.32 -5.66
CA ALA A 113 -9.19 -12.36 -4.36
C ALA A 113 -8.24 -12.78 -3.22
N ARG A 114 -7.26 -13.64 -3.49
CA ARG A 114 -6.21 -13.99 -2.51
C ARG A 114 -5.27 -12.81 -2.26
N VAL A 115 -4.84 -12.15 -3.32
CA VAL A 115 -3.95 -10.99 -3.23
C VAL A 115 -4.66 -9.81 -2.57
N ASP A 116 -5.91 -9.53 -2.94
CA ASP A 116 -6.73 -8.47 -2.33
C ASP A 116 -7.00 -8.73 -0.84
N GLY A 117 -7.12 -10.00 -0.43
CA GLY A 117 -7.29 -10.37 0.98
C GLY A 117 -6.02 -10.16 1.82
N GLU A 118 -4.84 -10.21 1.19
CA GLU A 118 -3.56 -9.95 1.85
C GLU A 118 -3.13 -8.47 1.70
N LEU A 119 -3.55 -7.81 0.63
CA LEU A 119 -3.10 -6.47 0.22
C LEU A 119 -4.28 -5.61 -0.27
N PRO A 120 -5.23 -5.25 0.58
CA PRO A 120 -6.33 -4.38 0.18
C PRO A 120 -5.76 -3.02 -0.28
N GLY A 121 -6.29 -2.47 -1.36
CA GLY A 121 -5.91 -1.14 -1.86
C GLY A 121 -4.84 -1.07 -2.95
N THR A 122 -4.18 -2.18 -3.32
CA THR A 122 -3.14 -2.20 -4.37
C THR A 122 -3.68 -2.29 -5.81
N ARG A 123 -4.98 -2.10 -6.01
CA ARG A 123 -5.62 -2.18 -7.33
C ARG A 123 -5.17 -1.06 -8.25
N LEU A 124 -5.00 -1.39 -9.51
CA LEU A 124 -4.86 -0.41 -10.58
C LEU A 124 -6.05 0.58 -10.50
N SER A 125 -5.78 1.86 -10.77
CA SER A 125 -6.86 2.85 -10.79
C SER A 125 -7.97 2.38 -11.74
N SER A 126 -9.22 2.58 -11.36
CA SER A 126 -10.38 2.25 -12.17
C SER A 126 -10.34 2.91 -13.57
N ALA A 127 -9.59 4.00 -13.72
CA ALA A 127 -9.32 4.67 -14.99
C ALA A 127 -8.42 3.84 -15.89
N GLY A 128 -7.33 3.26 -15.37
CA GLY A 128 -6.42 2.41 -16.14
C GLY A 128 -7.10 1.14 -16.67
N ALA A 129 -7.91 0.49 -15.83
CA ALA A 129 -8.68 -0.68 -16.24
C ALA A 129 -9.71 -0.37 -17.34
N ARG A 130 -10.38 0.79 -17.25
CA ARG A 130 -11.32 1.26 -18.30
C ARG A 130 -10.62 1.60 -19.60
N LEU A 131 -9.49 2.30 -19.53
CA LEU A 131 -8.70 2.64 -20.73
C LEU A 131 -8.24 1.36 -21.45
N TRP A 132 -7.80 0.36 -20.70
CA TRP A 132 -7.42 -0.94 -21.23
C TRP A 132 -8.59 -1.65 -21.92
N PHE A 133 -9.74 -1.72 -21.26
CA PHE A 133 -10.95 -2.31 -21.84
C PHE A 133 -11.34 -1.64 -23.16
N TRP A 134 -11.53 -0.34 -23.14
CA TRP A 134 -11.96 0.39 -24.35
C TRP A 134 -10.90 0.39 -25.44
N GLY A 135 -9.61 0.39 -25.10
CA GLY A 135 -8.52 0.30 -26.07
C GLY A 135 -8.52 -1.00 -26.85
N PHE A 136 -8.65 -2.15 -26.18
CA PHE A 136 -8.71 -3.45 -26.84
C PHE A 136 -10.01 -3.66 -27.60
N LEU A 137 -11.13 -3.19 -27.07
CA LEU A 137 -12.41 -3.25 -27.77
C LEU A 137 -12.36 -2.43 -29.06
N LEU A 138 -11.82 -1.22 -29.00
CA LEU A 138 -11.63 -0.37 -30.17
C LEU A 138 -10.68 -1.03 -31.18
N ALA A 139 -9.57 -1.60 -30.73
CA ALA A 139 -8.62 -2.31 -31.59
C ALA A 139 -9.28 -3.50 -32.30
N ALA A 140 -10.13 -4.27 -31.61
CA ALA A 140 -10.87 -5.38 -32.19
C ALA A 140 -11.88 -4.91 -33.26
N VAL A 141 -12.60 -3.79 -32.98
CA VAL A 141 -13.54 -3.19 -33.96
C VAL A 141 -12.78 -2.64 -35.15
N CYS A 142 -11.67 -1.91 -34.94
CA CYS A 142 -10.85 -1.39 -36.05
C CYS A 142 -10.30 -2.52 -36.93
N ALA A 143 -9.80 -3.60 -36.33
CA ALA A 143 -9.35 -4.78 -37.07
C ALA A 143 -10.48 -5.38 -37.90
N ALA A 144 -11.67 -5.54 -37.31
CA ALA A 144 -12.83 -6.06 -38.03
C ALA A 144 -13.24 -5.18 -39.22
N VAL A 145 -13.23 -3.87 -39.05
CA VAL A 145 -13.53 -2.90 -40.15
C VAL A 145 -12.49 -2.97 -41.24
N VAL A 146 -11.20 -2.95 -40.89
CA VAL A 146 -10.10 -2.99 -41.87
C VAL A 146 -10.17 -4.27 -42.71
N TRP A 147 -10.31 -5.44 -42.10
CA TRP A 147 -10.40 -6.70 -42.81
C TRP A 147 -11.71 -6.85 -43.57
N GLY A 148 -12.81 -6.23 -43.13
CA GLY A 148 -14.05 -6.13 -43.86
C GLY A 148 -13.90 -5.31 -45.14
N ILE A 149 -13.19 -4.19 -45.10
CA ILE A 149 -12.87 -3.36 -46.29
C ILE A 149 -11.95 -4.11 -47.26
N LEU A 150 -11.01 -4.91 -46.72
CA LEU A 150 -10.10 -5.74 -47.52
C LEU A 150 -10.78 -6.95 -48.16
N GLY A 151 -12.09 -7.20 -47.88
CA GLY A 151 -12.87 -8.29 -48.44
C GLY A 151 -12.59 -9.66 -47.82
N ALA A 152 -12.07 -9.73 -46.60
CA ALA A 152 -11.84 -10.99 -45.91
C ALA A 152 -13.16 -11.71 -45.59
N ALA A 153 -13.10 -13.04 -45.50
CA ALA A 153 -14.26 -13.86 -45.13
C ALA A 153 -14.75 -13.52 -43.71
N ALA A 154 -16.08 -13.55 -43.47
CA ALA A 154 -16.66 -13.20 -42.19
C ALA A 154 -16.06 -14.00 -41.02
N GLY A 155 -15.75 -15.28 -41.22
CA GLY A 155 -15.07 -16.11 -40.22
C GLY A 155 -13.65 -15.63 -39.86
N GLU A 156 -12.92 -15.08 -40.82
CA GLU A 156 -11.58 -14.52 -40.58
C GLU A 156 -11.65 -13.19 -39.85
N ILE A 157 -12.58 -12.31 -40.19
CA ILE A 157 -12.80 -11.03 -39.51
C ILE A 157 -13.12 -11.26 -38.02
N VAL A 158 -14.07 -12.17 -37.73
CA VAL A 158 -14.45 -12.50 -36.36
C VAL A 158 -13.28 -13.18 -35.63
N CYS A 159 -12.53 -14.05 -36.29
CA CYS A 159 -11.37 -14.73 -35.71
C CYS A 159 -10.32 -13.72 -35.22
N ARG A 160 -9.96 -12.74 -35.99
CA ARG A 160 -9.01 -11.69 -35.65
C ARG A 160 -9.50 -10.80 -34.49
N ALA A 161 -10.77 -10.40 -34.54
CA ALA A 161 -11.37 -9.62 -33.46
C ALA A 161 -11.38 -10.38 -32.13
N VAL A 162 -11.76 -11.66 -32.15
CA VAL A 162 -11.78 -12.52 -30.97
C VAL A 162 -10.37 -12.78 -30.44
N GLY A 163 -9.39 -12.96 -31.34
CA GLY A 163 -7.98 -13.11 -30.95
C GLY A 163 -7.45 -11.89 -30.19
N ILE A 164 -7.75 -10.67 -30.66
CA ILE A 164 -7.39 -9.42 -29.93
C ILE A 164 -8.07 -9.37 -28.56
N LEU A 165 -9.36 -9.68 -28.50
CA LEU A 165 -10.10 -9.69 -27.23
C LEU A 165 -9.56 -10.76 -26.26
N ALA A 166 -9.17 -11.93 -26.75
CA ALA A 166 -8.59 -13.00 -25.94
C ALA A 166 -7.26 -12.58 -25.29
N VAL A 167 -6.39 -11.91 -26.04
CA VAL A 167 -5.15 -11.34 -25.48
C VAL A 167 -5.44 -10.30 -24.42
N GLY A 168 -6.37 -9.36 -24.69
CA GLY A 168 -6.75 -8.30 -23.76
C GLY A 168 -7.36 -8.84 -22.45
N ALA A 169 -8.15 -9.90 -22.55
CA ALA A 169 -8.81 -10.54 -21.43
C ALA A 169 -7.83 -11.20 -20.45
N LEU A 170 -6.77 -11.81 -20.96
CA LEU A 170 -5.84 -12.62 -20.19
C LEU A 170 -4.61 -11.85 -19.65
N CYS A 171 -4.54 -10.53 -19.84
CA CYS A 171 -3.46 -9.69 -19.30
C CYS A 171 -3.94 -8.88 -18.09
N PRO A 172 -3.96 -9.44 -16.87
CA PRO A 172 -4.44 -8.75 -15.68
C PRO A 172 -3.35 -7.85 -15.09
N PHE A 173 -3.28 -6.60 -15.52
CA PHE A 173 -2.30 -5.62 -15.00
C PHE A 173 -2.44 -5.35 -13.49
N SER A 174 -3.67 -5.40 -12.97
CA SER A 174 -3.93 -5.25 -11.54
C SER A 174 -3.21 -6.30 -10.72
N LEU A 175 -3.09 -7.53 -11.25
CA LEU A 175 -2.45 -8.63 -10.54
C LEU A 175 -0.92 -8.48 -10.52
N THR A 176 -0.29 -8.01 -11.61
CA THR A 176 1.17 -7.82 -11.68
C THR A 176 1.65 -6.78 -10.68
N ALA A 177 0.93 -5.66 -10.55
CA ALA A 177 1.23 -4.62 -9.59
C ALA A 177 1.12 -5.13 -8.15
N ALA A 178 0.02 -5.79 -7.81
CA ALA A 178 -0.20 -6.34 -6.48
C ALA A 178 0.80 -7.44 -6.11
N CYS A 179 1.17 -8.32 -7.04
CA CYS A 179 2.20 -9.34 -6.81
C CYS A 179 3.59 -8.74 -6.55
N ALA A 180 3.97 -7.67 -7.26
CA ALA A 180 5.24 -6.97 -7.04
C ALA A 180 5.30 -6.34 -5.63
N VAL A 181 4.21 -5.70 -5.20
CA VAL A 181 4.10 -5.14 -3.83
C VAL A 181 4.17 -6.25 -2.79
N ARG A 182 3.42 -7.35 -2.99
CA ARG A 182 3.44 -8.51 -2.09
C ARG A 182 4.85 -9.08 -1.90
N ARG A 183 5.59 -9.22 -2.99
CA ARG A 183 6.99 -9.68 -2.94
C ARG A 183 7.85 -8.72 -2.12
N ALA A 184 7.69 -7.41 -2.31
CA ALA A 184 8.45 -6.41 -1.59
C ALA A 184 8.17 -6.44 -0.08
N VAL A 185 6.90 -6.50 0.31
CA VAL A 185 6.49 -6.60 1.73
C VAL A 185 7.08 -7.85 2.39
N ARG A 186 7.04 -9.00 1.69
CA ARG A 186 7.58 -10.26 2.23
C ARG A 186 9.10 -10.31 2.30
N THR A 187 9.79 -9.54 1.48
CA THR A 187 11.26 -9.43 1.53
C THR A 187 11.73 -8.37 2.52
N CYS A 188 10.86 -7.49 2.97
CA CYS A 188 11.14 -6.50 4.00
C CYS A 188 11.16 -7.17 5.38
N ARG A 189 12.26 -7.02 6.11
CA ARG A 189 12.41 -7.59 7.47
C ARG A 189 11.72 -6.75 8.55
N VAL A 190 11.18 -5.59 8.20
CA VAL A 190 10.50 -4.70 9.15
C VAL A 190 9.07 -5.19 9.36
N PRO A 191 8.68 -5.58 10.59
CA PRO A 191 7.42 -6.25 10.86
C PRO A 191 6.17 -5.38 10.72
N VAL A 192 6.31 -4.06 10.70
CA VAL A 192 5.19 -3.09 10.79
C VAL A 192 4.90 -2.38 9.46
N LEU A 193 5.28 -2.97 8.33
CA LEU A 193 4.96 -2.36 7.04
C LEU A 193 3.54 -2.73 6.60
N ASP A 194 2.63 -1.76 6.68
CA ASP A 194 1.31 -1.92 6.06
C ASP A 194 1.45 -1.99 4.54
N ALA A 195 0.96 -3.08 4.00
CA ALA A 195 1.04 -3.33 2.56
C ALA A 195 0.31 -2.29 1.72
N GLN A 196 -0.71 -1.63 2.27
CA GLN A 196 -1.44 -0.54 1.62
C GLN A 196 -0.59 0.73 1.50
N ALA A 197 0.31 0.95 2.45
CA ALA A 197 1.18 2.10 2.47
C ALA A 197 2.35 1.99 1.46
N VAL A 198 2.73 0.76 1.04
CA VAL A 198 3.90 0.54 0.16
C VAL A 198 3.88 1.35 -1.14
N PRO A 199 2.79 1.41 -1.92
CA PRO A 199 2.76 2.22 -3.13
C PRO A 199 2.93 3.71 -2.84
N ALA A 200 2.28 4.21 -1.80
CA ALA A 200 2.35 5.61 -1.40
C ALA A 200 3.74 5.97 -0.85
N LEU A 201 4.34 5.10 -0.02
CA LEU A 201 5.71 5.26 0.49
C LEU A 201 6.75 5.18 -0.63
N GLY A 202 6.53 4.35 -1.65
CA GLY A 202 7.42 4.26 -2.80
C GLY A 202 7.45 5.51 -3.68
N ASP A 203 6.37 6.26 -3.70
CA ASP A 203 6.20 7.51 -4.45
C ASP A 203 6.45 8.77 -3.58
N THR A 204 6.89 8.60 -2.34
CA THR A 204 7.17 9.70 -1.41
C THR A 204 8.39 10.51 -1.83
N ASP A 205 8.28 11.83 -1.72
CA ASP A 205 9.35 12.80 -1.97
C ASP A 205 9.77 13.50 -0.67
N ILE A 206 8.85 13.63 0.28
CA ILE A 206 9.05 14.35 1.55
C ILE A 206 8.73 13.42 2.72
N VAL A 207 9.63 13.37 3.71
CA VAL A 207 9.44 12.60 4.94
C VAL A 207 9.24 13.56 6.09
N LEU A 208 8.04 13.60 6.65
CA LEU A 208 7.75 14.31 7.90
C LEU A 208 8.08 13.40 9.07
N LEU A 209 9.07 13.77 9.87
CA LEU A 209 9.56 13.01 11.01
C LEU A 209 9.09 13.65 12.31
N GLU A 210 8.40 12.88 13.14
CA GLU A 210 8.14 13.27 14.52
C GLU A 210 9.40 13.01 15.37
N PRO A 211 9.95 14.04 16.07
CA PRO A 211 11.19 13.87 16.83
C PRO A 211 11.06 12.88 17.99
N GLU A 212 9.89 12.83 18.60
CA GLU A 212 9.66 12.04 19.81
C GLU A 212 9.65 10.53 19.52
N GLY A 213 10.44 9.79 20.29
CA GLY A 213 10.50 8.33 20.22
C GLY A 213 11.37 7.75 19.10
N LEU A 214 11.53 8.44 17.95
CA LEU A 214 12.41 7.98 16.86
C LEU A 214 13.77 8.68 16.87
N LEU A 215 13.76 9.99 17.04
CA LEU A 215 14.96 10.81 16.96
C LEU A 215 15.58 11.01 18.34
N THR A 216 14.74 11.12 19.35
CA THR A 216 15.14 11.38 20.73
C THR A 216 14.68 10.25 21.63
N GLY A 217 15.60 9.80 22.50
CA GLY A 217 15.31 8.84 23.56
C GLY A 217 14.40 9.40 24.66
N ALA A 218 14.21 8.61 25.70
CA ALA A 218 13.48 9.04 26.87
C ALA A 218 14.09 10.32 27.46
N PRO A 219 13.27 11.27 27.97
CA PRO A 219 13.78 12.46 28.61
C PRO A 219 14.53 12.10 29.91
N SER A 220 15.57 12.84 30.23
CA SER A 220 16.30 12.75 31.49
C SER A 220 16.37 14.14 32.14
N VAL A 221 16.30 14.19 33.46
CA VAL A 221 16.47 15.45 34.19
C VAL A 221 17.95 15.89 34.10
N SER A 222 18.20 17.08 33.57
CA SER A 222 19.55 17.60 33.42
C SER A 222 19.91 18.69 34.43
N ASP A 223 18.94 19.46 34.91
CA ASP A 223 19.13 20.54 35.84
C ASP A 223 17.84 20.83 36.61
N ILE A 224 17.97 21.15 37.90
CA ILE A 224 16.86 21.49 38.78
C ILE A 224 17.10 22.85 39.37
N ARG A 225 16.23 23.83 39.10
CA ARG A 225 16.35 25.20 39.55
C ARG A 225 15.14 25.62 40.39
N PRO A 226 15.20 25.40 41.69
CA PRO A 226 14.13 25.84 42.59
C PRO A 226 14.17 27.36 42.76
N ALA A 227 13.01 27.97 43.04
CA ALA A 227 12.87 29.36 43.41
C ALA A 227 12.47 29.50 44.86
N GLY A 228 13.45 29.80 45.70
CA GLY A 228 13.23 30.09 47.14
C GLY A 228 12.95 28.87 48.04
N MET A 229 13.26 27.65 47.57
CA MET A 229 13.17 26.43 48.37
C MET A 229 14.35 25.50 48.09
N GLU A 230 14.50 24.50 48.95
CA GLU A 230 15.54 23.47 48.81
C GLU A 230 15.21 22.54 47.62
N GLU A 231 16.25 22.10 46.88
CA GLU A 231 16.13 21.28 45.68
C GLU A 231 15.32 20.00 45.91
N GLY A 232 15.60 19.27 47.02
CA GLY A 232 14.90 18.03 47.33
C GLY A 232 13.41 18.25 47.58
N ARG A 233 13.07 19.33 48.31
CA ARG A 233 11.66 19.72 48.56
C ARG A 233 10.95 20.13 47.26
N PHE A 234 11.64 20.85 46.37
CA PHE A 234 11.10 21.23 45.08
C PHE A 234 10.86 20.01 44.20
N LEU A 235 11.83 19.09 44.13
CA LEU A 235 11.70 17.88 43.33
C LEU A 235 10.54 16.98 43.82
N ALA A 236 10.42 16.80 45.15
CA ALA A 236 9.31 16.06 45.74
C ALA A 236 7.94 16.69 45.42
N LEU A 237 7.85 18.01 45.46
CA LEU A 237 6.63 18.73 45.11
C LEU A 237 6.31 18.62 43.64
N ALA A 238 7.31 18.80 42.75
CA ALA A 238 7.17 18.68 41.30
C ALA A 238 6.71 17.26 40.91
N ALA A 239 7.31 16.21 41.49
CA ALA A 239 6.90 14.83 41.30
C ALA A 239 5.47 14.56 41.81
N SER A 240 5.07 15.20 42.91
CA SER A 240 3.72 15.08 43.46
C SER A 240 2.67 15.75 42.55
N ILE A 241 2.99 16.92 41.99
CA ILE A 241 2.11 17.61 41.00
C ILE A 241 1.90 16.75 39.74
N LEU A 242 2.91 16.00 39.33
CA LEU A 242 2.90 15.18 38.13
C LEU A 242 2.38 13.74 38.33
N GLN A 243 1.82 13.38 39.49
CA GLN A 243 1.36 12.02 39.78
C GLN A 243 0.29 11.51 38.82
N GLY A 244 -0.60 12.40 38.34
CA GLY A 244 -1.68 12.04 37.41
C GLY A 244 -1.29 12.12 35.93
N SER A 245 -0.08 12.61 35.63
CA SER A 245 0.36 12.72 34.22
C SER A 245 1.07 11.45 33.78
N GLY A 246 0.62 10.89 32.64
CA GLY A 246 1.26 9.75 31.94
C GLY A 246 2.38 10.16 30.97
N ASP A 247 2.74 11.44 30.91
CA ASP A 247 3.77 11.95 30.00
C ASP A 247 5.17 11.43 30.41
N GLY A 248 6.02 11.16 29.42
CA GLY A 248 7.41 10.72 29.62
C GLY A 248 8.24 11.68 30.47
N GLN A 249 7.96 12.98 30.39
CA GLN A 249 8.61 14.00 31.23
C GLN A 249 8.22 13.85 32.70
N ALA A 250 6.93 13.62 32.98
CA ALA A 250 6.42 13.38 34.31
C ALA A 250 6.99 12.08 34.92
N THR A 251 7.08 11.04 34.13
CA THR A 251 7.63 9.74 34.52
C THR A 251 9.09 9.85 34.93
N CYS A 252 9.90 10.56 34.15
CA CYS A 252 11.33 10.78 34.45
C CYS A 252 11.53 11.57 35.74
N ILE A 253 10.73 12.63 35.99
CA ILE A 253 10.82 13.43 37.23
C ILE A 253 10.41 12.61 38.45
N ARG A 254 9.37 11.81 38.33
CA ARG A 254 8.92 10.91 39.44
C ARG A 254 9.98 9.84 39.73
N ALA A 255 10.52 9.20 38.68
CA ALA A 255 11.58 8.21 38.86
C ALA A 255 12.80 8.80 39.60
N LEU A 256 13.22 10.02 39.25
CA LEU A 256 14.32 10.70 39.96
C LEU A 256 13.99 11.03 41.41
N ALA A 257 12.75 11.40 41.72
CA ALA A 257 12.31 11.64 43.08
C ALA A 257 12.29 10.35 43.90
N GLU A 258 11.85 9.25 43.35
CA GLU A 258 11.87 7.91 43.94
C GLU A 258 13.30 7.42 44.19
N ASP A 259 14.20 7.54 43.22
CA ASP A 259 15.63 7.19 43.33
C ASP A 259 16.32 7.96 44.46
N ARG A 260 15.91 9.20 44.70
CA ARG A 260 16.43 10.02 45.78
C ARG A 260 15.73 9.74 47.13
N GLY A 261 14.79 8.81 47.16
CA GLY A 261 14.05 8.43 48.36
C GLY A 261 13.13 9.53 48.91
N LEU A 262 12.66 10.44 48.04
CA LEU A 262 11.83 11.57 48.44
C LEU A 262 10.35 11.14 48.61
N ALA A 263 9.76 11.52 49.73
CA ALA A 263 8.35 11.22 49.99
C ALA A 263 7.44 12.12 49.13
N LEU A 264 6.60 11.50 48.30
CA LEU A 264 5.61 12.21 47.50
C LEU A 264 4.37 12.52 48.32
N ARG A 265 3.78 13.70 48.13
CA ARG A 265 2.51 14.07 48.77
C ARG A 265 1.35 13.60 47.93
N PRO A 266 0.25 13.13 48.54
CA PRO A 266 -0.93 12.73 47.81
C PRO A 266 -1.56 13.94 47.10
N ALA A 267 -1.75 13.86 45.79
CA ALA A 267 -2.40 14.88 45.01
C ALA A 267 -3.89 14.52 44.83
N ALA A 268 -4.75 15.46 45.17
CA ALA A 268 -6.18 15.40 44.87
C ALA A 268 -6.42 16.21 43.58
N GLN A 269 -7.29 15.72 42.67
CA GLN A 269 -7.59 16.37 41.42
C GLN A 269 -6.34 16.71 40.61
N THR A 270 -5.87 15.74 39.86
CA THR A 270 -4.76 15.92 38.90
C THR A 270 -5.32 16.06 37.51
N ASP A 271 -4.93 17.13 36.81
CA ASP A 271 -5.18 17.33 35.39
C ASP A 271 -3.86 17.53 34.63
N ALA A 272 -3.95 17.72 33.29
CA ALA A 272 -2.75 17.94 32.46
C ALA A 272 -2.05 19.29 32.76
N ALA A 273 -2.68 20.21 33.45
CA ALA A 273 -2.18 21.54 33.75
C ALA A 273 -1.68 21.69 35.20
N GLY A 274 -1.98 20.73 36.09
CA GLY A 274 -1.56 20.82 37.47
C GLY A 274 -2.23 19.83 38.42
N ALA A 275 -2.13 20.11 39.72
CA ALA A 275 -2.71 19.28 40.79
C ALA A 275 -3.06 20.11 42.02
N VAL A 276 -4.00 19.62 42.83
CA VAL A 276 -4.32 20.17 44.14
C VAL A 276 -3.61 19.33 45.20
N ILE A 277 -2.73 19.96 45.97
CA ILE A 277 -1.99 19.33 47.09
C ILE A 277 -2.20 20.18 48.33
N ASP A 278 -2.61 19.58 49.43
CA ASP A 278 -2.92 20.24 50.70
C ASP A 278 -3.87 21.46 50.53
N GLY A 279 -4.86 21.35 49.65
CA GLY A 279 -5.84 22.41 49.36
C GLY A 279 -5.30 23.59 48.57
N LYS A 280 -4.07 23.52 48.04
CA LYS A 280 -3.46 24.53 47.19
C LYS A 280 -3.39 24.03 45.74
N HIS A 281 -3.71 24.93 44.79
CA HIS A 281 -3.67 24.64 43.36
C HIS A 281 -2.25 24.91 42.81
N TYR A 282 -1.61 23.88 42.29
CA TYR A 282 -0.30 23.94 41.66
C TYR A 282 -0.46 23.78 40.15
N LEU A 283 0.27 24.59 39.37
CA LEU A 283 0.27 24.58 37.94
C LEU A 283 1.62 24.14 37.41
N THR A 284 1.59 23.40 36.31
CA THR A 284 2.80 22.98 35.58
C THR A 284 2.64 23.25 34.09
N GLY A 285 3.73 23.51 33.40
CA GLY A 285 3.72 23.76 31.96
C GLY A 285 4.95 24.51 31.47
N THR A 286 4.89 25.00 30.24
CA THR A 286 5.94 25.84 29.68
C THR A 286 5.95 27.23 30.36
N ALA A 287 7.09 27.93 30.29
CA ALA A 287 7.21 29.29 30.83
C ALA A 287 6.12 30.23 30.29
N GLU A 288 5.72 30.07 29.03
CA GLU A 288 4.68 30.89 28.41
C GLU A 288 3.28 30.56 28.96
N GLN A 289 2.98 29.28 29.19
CA GLN A 289 1.72 28.85 29.77
C GLN A 289 1.54 29.40 31.19
N LEU A 290 2.57 29.30 32.01
CA LEU A 290 2.53 29.84 33.37
C LEU A 290 2.42 31.36 33.39
N ARG A 291 3.10 32.08 32.48
CA ARG A 291 2.93 33.53 32.36
C ARG A 291 1.52 33.93 31.97
N ARG A 292 0.87 33.19 31.08
CA ARG A 292 -0.55 33.39 30.73
C ARG A 292 -1.48 33.13 31.92
N ALA A 293 -1.11 32.21 32.81
CA ALA A 293 -1.82 31.96 34.05
C ALA A 293 -1.49 32.97 35.17
N GLY A 294 -0.75 34.04 34.88
CA GLY A 294 -0.41 35.11 35.81
C GLY A 294 0.78 34.81 36.74
N ILE A 295 1.58 33.80 36.46
CA ILE A 295 2.76 33.44 37.25
C ILE A 295 4.00 34.08 36.59
N PRO A 296 4.78 34.92 37.30
CA PRO A 296 5.96 35.60 36.75
C PRO A 296 7.13 34.62 36.63
N VAL A 297 7.25 33.95 35.47
CA VAL A 297 8.37 33.05 35.21
C VAL A 297 9.58 33.84 34.69
N PRO A 298 10.75 33.75 35.30
CA PRO A 298 11.98 34.39 34.80
C PRO A 298 12.38 33.88 33.41
N ARG A 299 12.88 34.74 32.55
CA ARG A 299 13.42 34.33 31.25
C ARG A 299 14.66 33.46 31.42
N ALA A 300 14.75 32.40 30.66
CA ALA A 300 15.89 31.48 30.67
C ALA A 300 16.22 31.03 29.24
N ASP A 301 16.55 31.98 28.40
CA ASP A 301 16.86 31.72 26.98
C ASP A 301 18.09 30.80 26.83
N GLU A 302 18.97 30.75 27.84
CA GLU A 302 20.14 29.84 27.88
C GLU A 302 19.79 28.35 27.81
N LEU A 303 18.68 27.94 28.42
CA LEU A 303 18.24 26.52 28.39
C LEU A 303 17.77 26.12 27.00
N ALA A 304 16.99 26.97 26.36
CA ALA A 304 16.54 26.76 24.99
C ALA A 304 17.74 26.74 24.03
N LEU A 305 18.72 27.62 24.22
CA LEU A 305 19.95 27.66 23.42
C LEU A 305 20.85 26.43 23.64
N SER A 306 20.77 25.77 24.79
CA SER A 306 21.51 24.52 25.07
C SER A 306 20.80 23.25 24.61
N GLY A 307 19.66 23.37 23.94
CA GLY A 307 18.88 22.21 23.46
C GLY A 307 18.16 21.44 24.56
N LYS A 308 17.83 22.10 25.68
CA LYS A 308 17.09 21.53 26.79
C LYS A 308 15.65 22.04 26.79
N SER A 309 14.69 21.15 27.05
CA SER A 309 13.31 21.56 27.33
C SER A 309 13.16 21.94 28.80
N GLU A 310 12.24 22.86 29.08
CA GLU A 310 11.96 23.26 30.47
C GLU A 310 10.51 22.98 30.83
N LEU A 311 10.34 22.43 32.04
CA LEU A 311 9.04 22.32 32.68
C LEU A 311 9.03 23.24 33.91
N CYS A 312 8.14 24.21 33.92
CA CYS A 312 8.01 25.21 34.97
C CYS A 312 6.88 24.82 35.92
N PHE A 313 7.07 25.20 37.19
CA PHE A 313 6.11 24.95 38.26
C PHE A 313 5.76 26.23 38.98
N GLY A 314 4.48 26.38 39.30
CA GLY A 314 3.98 27.53 40.03
C GLY A 314 2.77 27.19 40.88
N MET A 315 2.31 28.12 41.70
CA MET A 315 1.10 28.02 42.49
C MET A 315 0.11 29.09 42.04
N GLU A 316 -1.16 28.74 42.01
CA GLU A 316 -2.21 29.71 41.73
C GLU A 316 -2.14 30.86 42.74
N GLY A 317 -2.26 32.10 42.24
CA GLY A 317 -1.99 33.29 43.06
C GLY A 317 -0.63 33.97 42.73
N GLY A 318 0.08 33.48 41.69
CA GLY A 318 1.25 34.18 41.14
C GLY A 318 2.60 33.78 41.71
N LEU A 319 2.70 32.72 42.52
CA LEU A 319 3.98 32.27 43.08
C LEU A 319 4.70 31.32 42.12
N TYR A 320 5.87 31.72 41.63
CA TYR A 320 6.78 30.83 40.89
C TYR A 320 7.60 29.96 41.84
N LEU A 321 7.62 28.64 41.61
CA LEU A 321 8.26 27.64 42.48
C LEU A 321 9.62 27.17 41.96
N GLY A 322 9.81 27.18 40.65
CA GLY A 322 11.02 26.73 40.04
C GLY A 322 10.80 26.08 38.66
N ARG A 323 11.88 25.58 38.08
CA ARG A 323 11.87 24.85 36.82
C ARG A 323 12.76 23.61 36.86
N ILE A 324 12.42 22.62 36.08
CA ILE A 324 13.25 21.45 35.83
C ILE A 324 13.61 21.45 34.35
N ALA A 325 14.91 21.41 34.05
CA ALA A 325 15.43 21.29 32.69
C ALA A 325 15.56 19.80 32.35
N LEU A 326 15.01 19.44 31.21
CA LEU A 326 15.01 18.09 30.69
C LEU A 326 15.88 18.05 29.43
N GLN A 327 16.65 17.01 29.29
CA GLN A 327 17.44 16.74 28.10
C GLN A 327 17.02 15.39 27.52
N ARG A 328 16.89 15.35 26.19
CA ARG A 328 16.68 14.10 25.47
C ARG A 328 17.95 13.77 24.69
N ALA A 329 18.46 12.55 24.88
CA ALA A 329 19.56 12.06 24.08
C ALA A 329 19.09 11.89 22.62
N ILE A 330 19.88 12.43 21.69
CA ILE A 330 19.64 12.18 20.26
C ILE A 330 20.15 10.76 19.96
N CYS A 331 19.40 9.98 19.19
CA CYS A 331 19.85 8.66 18.73
C CYS A 331 21.16 8.80 17.95
N VAL A 332 22.13 7.93 18.24
CA VAL A 332 23.48 7.98 17.66
C VAL A 332 23.43 7.95 16.13
N ASP A 333 22.53 7.13 15.58
CA ASP A 333 22.42 6.89 14.14
C ASP A 333 21.53 7.93 13.41
N ALA A 334 20.99 8.93 14.12
CA ALA A 334 20.01 9.86 13.57
C ALA A 334 20.56 10.66 12.39
N GLN A 335 21.78 11.19 12.50
CA GLN A 335 22.42 11.97 11.43
C GLN A 335 22.72 11.11 10.20
N GLU A 336 23.28 9.92 10.41
CA GLU A 336 23.58 8.98 9.33
C GLU A 336 22.30 8.54 8.59
N THR A 337 21.25 8.26 9.35
CA THR A 337 19.96 7.88 8.79
C THR A 337 19.32 9.00 7.96
N VAL A 338 19.34 10.24 8.45
CA VAL A 338 18.84 11.40 7.70
C VAL A 338 19.65 11.61 6.42
N GLN A 339 20.98 11.47 6.47
CA GLN A 339 21.83 11.53 5.29
C GLN A 339 21.52 10.39 4.30
N ALA A 340 21.29 9.18 4.79
CA ALA A 340 20.92 8.03 3.96
C ALA A 340 19.53 8.20 3.28
N LEU A 341 18.57 8.85 3.94
CA LEU A 341 17.29 9.22 3.35
C LEU A 341 17.45 10.31 2.30
N SER A 342 18.26 11.34 2.59
CA SER A 342 18.56 12.42 1.66
C SER A 342 19.31 11.93 0.42
N ALA A 343 20.23 10.97 0.56
CA ALA A 343 20.92 10.31 -0.54
C ALA A 343 19.97 9.50 -1.46
N GLN A 344 18.82 9.07 -0.93
CA GLN A 344 17.74 8.49 -1.72
C GLN A 344 16.84 9.52 -2.41
N GLY A 345 17.12 10.81 -2.29
CA GLY A 345 16.33 11.91 -2.84
C GLY A 345 15.03 12.17 -2.04
N LEU A 346 15.05 11.90 -0.73
CA LEU A 346 13.95 12.23 0.19
C LEU A 346 14.31 13.50 0.95
N SER A 347 13.41 14.48 0.96
CA SER A 347 13.54 15.67 1.82
C SER A 347 13.02 15.34 3.22
N VAL A 348 13.90 15.36 4.22
CA VAL A 348 13.51 15.10 5.60
C VAL A 348 13.15 16.41 6.29
N VAL A 349 11.93 16.48 6.82
CA VAL A 349 11.37 17.64 7.51
C VAL A 349 10.95 17.21 8.92
N LEU A 350 11.41 17.92 9.94
CA LEU A 350 10.98 17.68 11.31
C LEU A 350 9.67 18.43 11.60
N SER A 351 8.75 17.77 12.27
CA SER A 351 7.58 18.44 12.84
C SER A 351 8.02 19.31 14.03
N ALA A 352 7.63 20.58 14.03
CA ALA A 352 8.05 21.51 15.09
C ALA A 352 7.47 21.18 16.48
N GLY A 353 6.35 20.45 16.53
CA GLY A 353 5.73 20.05 17.78
C GLY A 353 5.43 21.21 18.72
N ARG A 354 5.57 20.97 20.03
CA ARG A 354 5.35 21.99 21.08
C ARG A 354 6.54 22.91 21.32
N GLU A 355 7.74 22.56 20.83
CA GLU A 355 9.00 23.23 21.11
C GLU A 355 9.75 23.59 19.82
N PRO A 356 9.34 24.63 19.08
CA PRO A 356 9.86 24.94 17.75
C PRO A 356 11.35 25.32 17.74
N LEU A 357 11.86 25.96 18.81
CA LEU A 357 13.28 26.32 18.91
C LEU A 357 14.17 25.08 19.07
N LEU A 358 13.75 24.15 19.93
CA LEU A 358 14.46 22.88 20.13
C LEU A 358 14.49 22.05 18.86
N THR A 359 13.35 21.98 18.16
CA THR A 359 13.26 21.24 16.90
C THR A 359 14.15 21.82 15.81
N ARG A 360 14.27 23.16 15.72
CA ARG A 360 15.21 23.80 14.79
C ARG A 360 16.66 23.45 15.07
N GLN A 361 17.06 23.41 16.35
CA GLN A 361 18.42 23.01 16.73
C GLN A 361 18.69 21.53 16.42
N LEU A 362 17.72 20.66 16.71
CA LEU A 362 17.79 19.25 16.35
C LEU A 362 17.95 19.07 14.84
N ALA A 363 17.13 19.76 14.06
CA ALA A 363 17.17 19.71 12.60
C ALA A 363 18.52 20.15 12.05
N ALA A 364 19.08 21.26 12.57
CA ALA A 364 20.40 21.75 12.17
C ALA A 364 21.51 20.73 12.49
N ARG A 365 21.42 20.02 13.62
CA ARG A 365 22.42 19.01 14.02
C ARG A 365 22.40 17.77 13.15
N ILE A 366 21.23 17.34 12.69
CA ILE A 366 21.07 16.11 11.88
C ILE A 366 21.03 16.38 10.37
N GLY A 367 21.03 17.65 9.96
CA GLY A 367 20.96 18.04 8.55
C GLY A 367 19.57 17.93 7.94
N ALA A 368 18.51 18.07 8.74
CA ALA A 368 17.12 18.08 8.29
C ALA A 368 16.56 19.51 8.22
N SER A 369 15.44 19.72 7.53
CA SER A 369 14.68 20.95 7.57
C SER A 369 13.59 20.90 8.66
N THR A 370 13.02 22.04 9.01
CA THR A 370 11.91 22.14 9.98
C THR A 370 10.64 22.63 9.31
N ALA A 371 9.50 22.08 9.70
CA ALA A 371 8.20 22.63 9.32
C ALA A 371 7.99 23.96 10.08
N GLU A 372 7.53 24.99 9.37
CA GLU A 372 7.26 26.30 9.97
C GLU A 372 6.03 26.31 10.88
N GLN A 373 5.12 25.35 10.72
CA GLN A 373 3.86 25.24 11.45
C GLN A 373 3.95 24.21 12.57
N GLY A 374 3.47 24.56 13.77
CA GLY A 374 3.72 23.85 15.01
C GLY A 374 3.05 22.48 15.14
N GLU A 375 1.87 22.24 14.57
CA GLU A 375 1.18 20.96 14.68
C GLU A 375 1.48 20.04 13.48
N THR A 376 1.65 18.74 13.74
CA THR A 376 1.92 17.74 12.70
C THR A 376 0.86 17.72 11.61
N ALA A 377 -0.41 17.92 11.94
CA ALA A 377 -1.51 17.94 10.98
C ALA A 377 -1.45 19.15 10.03
N THR A 378 -1.12 20.33 10.55
CA THR A 378 -0.99 21.56 9.74
C THR A 378 0.28 21.51 8.87
N ALA A 379 1.39 21.05 9.42
CA ALA A 379 2.63 20.78 8.69
C ALA A 379 2.41 19.79 7.55
N TRP A 380 1.68 18.71 7.82
CA TRP A 380 1.29 17.73 6.81
C TRP A 380 0.54 18.34 5.63
N GLN A 381 -0.48 19.15 5.91
CA GLN A 381 -1.26 19.80 4.86
C GLN A 381 -0.45 20.79 4.01
N ALA A 382 0.48 21.51 4.63
CA ALA A 382 1.40 22.39 3.93
C ALA A 382 2.35 21.61 3.00
N LEU A 383 2.93 20.51 3.49
CA LEU A 383 3.84 19.66 2.72
C LEU A 383 3.14 18.93 1.58
N LYS A 384 1.87 18.58 1.73
CA LYS A 384 1.06 17.97 0.66
C LYS A 384 0.90 18.88 -0.57
N LYS A 385 1.01 20.20 -0.40
CA LYS A 385 1.01 21.16 -1.51
C LYS A 385 2.37 21.22 -2.24
N GLN A 386 3.45 20.85 -1.55
CA GLN A 386 4.82 20.90 -2.09
C GLN A 386 5.23 19.57 -2.76
N GLY A 387 4.66 18.44 -2.31
CA GLY A 387 5.00 17.12 -2.82
C GLY A 387 4.14 16.02 -2.21
N ARG A 388 4.69 14.82 -2.18
CA ARG A 388 4.05 13.61 -1.61
C ARG A 388 4.68 13.27 -0.27
N PRO A 389 4.14 13.77 0.84
CA PRO A 389 4.69 13.53 2.16
C PRO A 389 4.35 12.12 2.67
N ALA A 390 5.25 11.54 3.48
CA ALA A 390 5.00 10.40 4.34
C ALA A 390 5.35 10.77 5.78
N LEU A 391 4.55 10.34 6.73
CA LEU A 391 4.78 10.55 8.16
C LEU A 391 5.57 9.38 8.75
N LEU A 392 6.69 9.68 9.41
CA LEU A 392 7.43 8.73 10.24
C LEU A 392 7.17 9.03 11.72
N ARG A 393 6.78 7.99 12.45
CA ARG A 393 6.43 8.07 13.86
C ARG A 393 6.92 6.85 14.63
N ALA A 394 7.21 7.03 15.92
CA ALA A 394 7.39 5.94 16.88
C ALA A 394 6.07 5.50 17.50
N GLY A 395 6.01 4.24 17.94
CA GLY A 395 4.88 3.71 18.71
C GLY A 395 3.75 3.14 17.87
N ASP A 396 2.57 3.00 18.49
CA ASP A 396 1.44 2.34 17.87
C ASP A 396 0.81 3.15 16.74
N PHE A 397 0.23 2.43 15.80
CA PHE A 397 -0.47 3.00 14.65
C PHE A 397 -1.67 3.84 15.09
N CYS A 398 -1.68 5.13 14.74
CA CYS A 398 -2.79 6.02 15.00
C CYS A 398 -3.70 6.10 13.76
N ALA A 399 -4.91 5.54 13.88
CA ALA A 399 -5.86 5.45 12.76
C ALA A 399 -6.28 6.84 12.22
N GLU A 400 -6.36 7.85 13.08
CA GLU A 400 -6.76 9.21 12.69
C GLU A 400 -5.77 9.87 11.71
N LEU A 401 -4.47 9.60 11.86
CA LEU A 401 -3.44 10.13 10.95
C LEU A 401 -3.33 9.31 9.66
N ALA A 402 -3.70 8.05 9.68
CA ALA A 402 -3.69 7.19 8.48
C ALA A 402 -4.72 7.62 7.43
N GLU A 403 -5.82 8.27 7.82
CA GLU A 403 -6.80 8.83 6.88
C GLU A 403 -6.24 10.01 6.08
N THR A 404 -5.21 10.68 6.60
CA THR A 404 -4.61 11.86 5.95
C THR A 404 -3.54 11.50 4.92
N GLY A 405 -2.85 10.35 5.07
CA GLY A 405 -1.80 9.90 4.11
C GLY A 405 -1.00 8.70 4.60
N PRO A 406 0.10 8.33 3.92
CA PRO A 406 0.93 7.20 4.30
C PRO A 406 1.67 7.49 5.61
N VAL A 407 1.39 6.66 6.61
CA VAL A 407 2.06 6.68 7.91
C VAL A 407 2.93 5.44 8.04
N LEU A 408 4.18 5.63 8.43
CA LEU A 408 5.13 4.56 8.71
C LEU A 408 5.49 4.61 10.19
N THR A 409 5.11 3.58 10.92
CA THR A 409 5.50 3.39 12.31
C THR A 409 6.75 2.53 12.37
N LEU A 410 7.76 2.98 13.10
CA LEU A 410 9.04 2.30 13.27
C LEU A 410 9.43 2.24 14.74
N GLU A 411 10.11 1.18 15.13
CA GLU A 411 10.73 1.09 16.46
C GLU A 411 12.08 1.84 16.49
N THR A 412 12.82 1.79 15.38
CA THR A 412 14.10 2.45 15.23
C THR A 412 14.15 3.27 13.95
N LEU A 413 14.72 4.47 14.02
CA LEU A 413 14.88 5.34 12.86
C LEU A 413 15.81 4.73 11.80
N ALA A 414 16.80 3.93 12.23
CA ALA A 414 17.79 3.28 11.37
C ALA A 414 17.17 2.38 10.29
N ASP A 415 15.97 1.84 10.52
CA ASP A 415 15.27 1.00 9.55
C ASP A 415 14.61 1.79 8.40
N ALA A 416 14.36 3.09 8.59
CA ALA A 416 13.66 3.91 7.62
C ALA A 416 14.26 3.88 6.20
N PRO A 417 15.58 4.04 5.99
CA PRO A 417 16.17 4.00 4.65
C PRO A 417 16.00 2.67 3.95
N ALA A 418 16.01 1.56 4.71
CA ALA A 418 15.79 0.22 4.16
C ALA A 418 14.34 0.05 3.67
N VAL A 419 13.37 0.51 4.46
CA VAL A 419 11.95 0.46 4.12
C VAL A 419 11.65 1.29 2.86
N PHE A 420 12.08 2.54 2.80
CA PHE A 420 11.86 3.38 1.62
C PHE A 420 12.52 2.82 0.37
N ARG A 421 13.72 2.25 0.48
CA ARG A 421 14.41 1.57 -0.63
C ARG A 421 13.60 0.39 -1.16
N VAL A 422 13.05 -0.44 -0.26
CA VAL A 422 12.20 -1.59 -0.62
C VAL A 422 10.92 -1.11 -1.29
N CYS A 423 10.23 -0.10 -0.73
CA CYS A 423 9.00 0.46 -1.29
C CYS A 423 9.23 1.04 -2.69
N ARG A 424 10.29 1.85 -2.89
CA ARG A 424 10.66 2.41 -4.19
C ARG A 424 11.00 1.33 -5.20
N ARG A 425 11.74 0.31 -4.79
CA ARG A 425 12.05 -0.84 -5.66
C ARG A 425 10.78 -1.61 -6.03
N ALA A 426 9.84 -1.78 -5.10
CA ALA A 426 8.54 -2.41 -5.35
C ALA A 426 7.73 -1.65 -6.40
N VAL A 427 7.58 -0.35 -6.21
CA VAL A 427 6.84 0.52 -7.14
C VAL A 427 7.51 0.54 -8.52
N ARG A 428 8.83 0.68 -8.57
CA ARG A 428 9.58 0.65 -9.84
C ARG A 428 9.43 -0.68 -10.56
N SER A 429 9.61 -1.80 -9.86
CA SER A 429 9.44 -3.14 -10.45
C SER A 429 8.01 -3.40 -10.89
N SER A 430 7.02 -2.95 -10.14
CA SER A 430 5.61 -3.02 -10.50
C SER A 430 5.33 -2.26 -11.80
N ARG A 431 5.81 -1.03 -11.93
CA ARG A 431 5.65 -0.22 -13.16
C ARG A 431 6.34 -0.84 -14.36
N MET A 432 7.56 -1.35 -14.17
CA MET A 432 8.30 -2.02 -15.25
C MET A 432 7.59 -3.29 -15.72
N LEU A 433 7.17 -4.16 -14.81
CA LEU A 433 6.45 -5.39 -15.15
C LEU A 433 5.12 -5.11 -15.81
N THR A 434 4.35 -4.14 -15.30
CA THR A 434 3.07 -3.73 -15.88
C THR A 434 3.28 -3.14 -17.28
N GLY A 435 4.28 -2.29 -17.47
CA GLY A 435 4.63 -1.73 -18.77
C GLY A 435 5.08 -2.79 -19.79
N ALA A 436 5.93 -3.73 -19.36
CA ALA A 436 6.37 -4.82 -20.21
C ALA A 436 5.21 -5.75 -20.62
N ALA A 437 4.34 -6.10 -19.68
CA ALA A 437 3.15 -6.90 -19.96
C ALA A 437 2.20 -6.16 -20.93
N ALA A 438 2.02 -4.84 -20.74
CA ALA A 438 1.22 -4.02 -21.63
C ALA A 438 1.79 -3.99 -23.05
N ALA A 439 3.08 -3.72 -23.18
CA ALA A 439 3.74 -3.69 -24.48
C ALA A 439 3.62 -5.05 -25.21
N LEU A 440 3.85 -6.15 -24.49
CA LEU A 440 3.75 -7.48 -25.06
C LEU A 440 2.31 -7.83 -25.46
N ALA A 441 1.31 -7.44 -24.69
CA ALA A 441 -0.08 -7.63 -25.03
C ALA A 441 -0.50 -6.82 -26.26
N VAL A 442 -0.02 -5.58 -26.42
CA VAL A 442 -0.27 -4.74 -27.60
C VAL A 442 0.40 -5.35 -28.84
N LEU A 443 1.64 -5.86 -28.71
CA LEU A 443 2.31 -6.56 -29.80
C LEU A 443 1.55 -7.81 -30.23
N LEU A 444 1.12 -8.65 -29.29
CA LEU A 444 0.32 -9.86 -29.56
C LEU A 444 -1.03 -9.51 -30.20
N ALA A 445 -1.69 -8.45 -29.75
CA ALA A 445 -2.92 -7.97 -30.36
C ALA A 445 -2.69 -7.49 -31.81
N GLY A 446 -1.56 -6.82 -32.07
CA GLY A 446 -1.14 -6.44 -33.43
C GLY A 446 -0.90 -7.65 -34.33
N CYS A 447 -0.21 -8.70 -33.80
CA CYS A 447 -0.05 -9.97 -34.52
C CYS A 447 -1.39 -10.68 -34.78
N ALA A 448 -2.28 -10.72 -33.79
CA ALA A 448 -3.62 -11.30 -33.94
C ALA A 448 -4.48 -10.52 -34.96
N GLY A 449 -4.36 -9.18 -34.97
CA GLY A 449 -5.03 -8.31 -35.90
C GLY A 449 -4.46 -8.34 -37.32
N GLY A 450 -3.29 -8.96 -37.54
CA GLY A 450 -2.63 -9.02 -38.82
C GLY A 450 -1.87 -7.75 -39.26
N ILE A 451 -1.56 -6.84 -38.30
CA ILE A 451 -0.81 -5.61 -38.61
C ILE A 451 0.61 -5.94 -39.10
N PHE A 452 1.19 -7.02 -38.60
CA PHE A 452 2.55 -7.46 -38.96
C PHE A 452 2.59 -8.55 -40.04
N ALA A 453 1.47 -8.80 -40.71
CA ALA A 453 1.46 -9.74 -41.83
C ALA A 453 2.31 -9.19 -43.02
N PRO A 454 3.11 -10.02 -43.73
CA PRO A 454 3.22 -11.48 -43.59
C PRO A 454 4.27 -11.97 -42.58
N ALA A 455 5.03 -11.07 -41.94
CA ALA A 455 6.17 -11.45 -41.09
C ALA A 455 5.81 -12.18 -39.83
N ALA A 456 4.69 -11.80 -39.20
CA ALA A 456 4.20 -12.40 -37.95
C ALA A 456 2.67 -12.33 -37.87
N ASP A 457 1.99 -13.18 -38.66
CA ASP A 457 0.53 -13.31 -38.60
C ASP A 457 0.14 -14.54 -37.80
N LEU A 458 -0.57 -14.31 -36.69
CA LEU A 458 -1.17 -15.39 -35.88
C LEU A 458 -2.49 -15.89 -36.52
N GLY A 459 -2.92 -15.31 -37.67
CA GLY A 459 -4.19 -15.65 -38.33
C GLY A 459 -5.42 -15.35 -37.47
N GLY A 460 -5.24 -14.69 -36.32
CA GLY A 460 -6.28 -14.46 -35.33
C GLY A 460 -6.78 -15.72 -34.64
N GLU A 461 -6.10 -16.87 -34.75
CA GLU A 461 -6.51 -18.14 -34.10
C GLU A 461 -6.78 -17.95 -32.62
N PRO A 462 -8.04 -18.02 -32.11
CA PRO A 462 -8.38 -17.64 -30.76
C PRO A 462 -7.69 -18.50 -29.69
N LEU A 463 -7.46 -19.77 -29.98
CA LEU A 463 -6.79 -20.69 -29.05
C LEU A 463 -5.32 -20.31 -28.87
N LEU A 464 -4.61 -20.01 -29.96
CA LEU A 464 -3.21 -19.59 -29.93
C LEU A 464 -3.07 -18.24 -29.19
N CYS A 465 -3.94 -17.28 -29.48
CA CYS A 465 -3.99 -15.99 -28.80
C CYS A 465 -4.29 -16.11 -27.31
N ALA A 466 -5.19 -17.00 -26.91
CA ALA A 466 -5.48 -17.27 -25.51
C ALA A 466 -4.29 -17.94 -24.80
N LEU A 467 -3.63 -18.91 -25.42
CA LEU A 467 -2.44 -19.55 -24.85
C LEU A 467 -1.26 -18.57 -24.69
N LEU A 468 -1.03 -17.71 -25.67
CA LEU A 468 0.00 -16.66 -25.60
C LEU A 468 -0.34 -15.63 -24.51
N GLY A 469 -1.59 -15.20 -24.40
CA GLY A 469 -2.04 -14.32 -23.33
C GLY A 469 -1.83 -14.93 -21.93
N LEU A 470 -2.12 -16.22 -21.76
CA LEU A 470 -1.83 -16.95 -20.54
C LEU A 470 -0.33 -17.08 -20.27
N ALA A 471 0.49 -17.29 -21.28
CA ALA A 471 1.93 -17.35 -21.13
C ALA A 471 2.50 -16.00 -20.66
N VAL A 472 2.02 -14.88 -21.19
CA VAL A 472 2.39 -13.53 -20.74
C VAL A 472 2.01 -13.33 -19.28
N THR A 473 0.80 -13.72 -18.91
CA THR A 473 0.34 -13.65 -17.53
C THR A 473 1.18 -14.53 -16.61
N GLY A 474 1.45 -15.76 -17.02
CA GLY A 474 2.32 -16.69 -16.28
C GLY A 474 3.71 -16.11 -16.06
N LEU A 475 4.36 -15.60 -17.11
CA LEU A 475 5.70 -15.00 -17.03
C LEU A 475 5.75 -13.77 -16.11
N THR A 476 4.66 -13.00 -16.00
CA THR A 476 4.63 -11.80 -15.17
C THR A 476 4.20 -12.08 -13.73
N VAL A 477 3.29 -13.02 -13.50
CA VAL A 477 2.69 -13.31 -12.18
C VAL A 477 3.45 -14.41 -11.43
N LEU A 478 3.87 -15.49 -12.09
CA LEU A 478 4.54 -16.61 -11.43
C LEU A 478 5.84 -16.23 -10.71
N PRO A 479 6.75 -15.43 -11.28
CA PRO A 479 7.97 -15.00 -10.58
C PRO A 479 7.68 -14.12 -9.37
N ALA A 480 6.57 -13.39 -9.40
CA ALA A 480 6.15 -12.57 -8.28
C ALA A 480 5.49 -13.37 -7.14
N MET A 481 4.96 -14.56 -7.46
CA MET A 481 4.39 -15.48 -6.47
C MET A 481 5.40 -16.54 -5.99
N ALA A 482 6.35 -16.95 -6.83
CA ALA A 482 7.41 -17.89 -6.49
C ALA A 482 8.53 -17.20 -5.70
N GLY A 483 8.81 -17.66 -4.52
CA GLY A 483 9.95 -17.19 -3.72
C GLY A 483 9.56 -16.48 -2.43
N THR A 484 8.82 -17.17 -1.58
CA THR A 484 8.62 -16.73 -0.21
C THR A 484 9.06 -17.82 0.76
N PRO A 485 10.13 -17.62 1.52
CA PRO A 485 10.28 -18.39 2.74
C PRO A 485 9.06 -18.03 3.63
N LYS A 486 8.43 -19.06 4.21
CA LYS A 486 7.42 -18.86 5.25
C LYS A 486 8.04 -17.96 6.32
N PRO A 487 7.27 -16.98 6.87
CA PRO A 487 7.73 -16.28 8.04
C PRO A 487 8.05 -17.33 9.10
N THR A 488 9.29 -17.39 9.54
CA THR A 488 9.67 -18.09 10.76
C THR A 488 8.86 -17.43 11.85
N LYS A 489 7.92 -18.16 12.44
CA LYS A 489 7.31 -17.80 13.70
C LYS A 489 8.47 -17.61 14.67
N THR A 490 8.79 -16.40 15.02
CA THR A 490 9.53 -16.10 16.24
C THR A 490 8.60 -16.49 17.36
N GLU A 491 8.96 -17.57 18.03
CA GLU A 491 8.44 -17.95 19.34
C GLU A 491 8.73 -16.86 20.37
#